data_479a1d6a7c370e345dd740ec1224f94e
#
_entry.id   479a1d6a7c370e345dd740ec1224f94e
#
_cell.length_a   1.000
_cell.length_b   1.000
_cell.length_c   1.000
_cell.angle_alpha   90.00
_cell.angle_beta   90.00
_cell.angle_gamma   90.00
#
_symmetry.space_group_name_H-M   'P 1'
#
loop_
_entity.id
_entity.type
_entity.pdbx_description
1 polymer ?
#
loop_
_entity_poly.entity_id
_entity_poly.type
_entity_poly.pdbx_seq_one_letter_code
_entity_poly.pdbx_strand_id
1 'polypeptide(L)'
;MRHRARSLHILALAPVAAVLAGVLGPTPHAQAASSRAPVPVVVTVDPGHGGPSDRGAIGVNGLVEKVVDLDVGTRLAALLRADLVDVVMTRSSDVFVSAARRERVSIAHHAALVVSIAAGAAADPRSAGSLVLYPTSASAAFAQTLSDALSAQIATDGVPDGGVELGDAAWSHNPVPVATVEMGYLSNRTDASLLASTSFRQDVAVGLRDGVEAYMPTIIARRDAIRAWRSGHPGIVAPGLLAPASATLPGTSGFQFGPVIAWLAGVGIVGMVLLFRDAVVRVLVVLVALILRLLGGVLWLSRAAIRRRRRRRRFSPDSPVEGPVPRGGSVYDDIPL
;
A
#
# COMPACT_ATOMS: atom_id res chain seq x y z
N MET A 1 -11.74 -87.95 -48.06
CA MET A 1 -11.48 -87.11 -49.25
C MET A 1 -11.67 -85.64 -48.85
N ARG A 2 -10.61 -84.93 -48.61
CA ARG A 2 -10.14 -83.71 -49.29
C ARG A 2 -11.21 -82.61 -49.43
N HIS A 3 -11.13 -81.51 -48.71
CA HIS A 3 -10.56 -80.27 -49.25
C HIS A 3 -10.18 -79.25 -48.15
N ARG A 4 -8.91 -78.90 -48.23
CA ARG A 4 -8.22 -77.81 -47.58
C ARG A 4 -8.56 -76.47 -48.23
N ALA A 5 -8.32 -75.44 -47.45
CA ALA A 5 -7.90 -74.09 -47.84
C ALA A 5 -9.05 -73.12 -48.12
N ARG A 6 -9.16 -72.02 -47.41
CA ARG A 6 -8.36 -70.78 -47.45
C ARG A 6 -8.88 -69.81 -46.40
N SER A 7 -8.11 -69.65 -45.38
CA SER A 7 -8.30 -68.53 -44.44
C SER A 7 -6.94 -67.86 -44.24
N LEU A 8 -6.63 -66.89 -45.05
CA LEU A 8 -5.53 -65.93 -44.84
C LEU A 8 -5.87 -64.70 -45.64
N HIS A 9 -5.86 -63.58 -44.94
CA HIS A 9 -5.82 -62.19 -45.38
C HIS A 9 -6.90 -61.24 -44.82
N ILE A 10 -7.16 -61.26 -43.51
CA ILE A 10 -7.82 -60.12 -42.83
C ILE A 10 -7.11 -59.84 -41.50
N LEU A 11 -5.84 -59.48 -41.53
CA LEU A 11 -5.15 -59.13 -40.25
C LEU A 11 -4.05 -58.08 -40.45
N ALA A 12 -4.20 -57.16 -41.39
CA ALA A 12 -3.18 -56.15 -41.64
C ALA A 12 -3.68 -54.71 -41.81
N LEU A 13 -4.96 -54.40 -41.52
CA LEU A 13 -5.50 -53.04 -41.70
C LEU A 13 -5.93 -52.31 -40.37
N ALA A 14 -5.81 -52.98 -39.23
CA ALA A 14 -6.22 -52.40 -37.97
C ALA A 14 -5.27 -51.32 -37.34
N PRO A 15 -3.95 -51.34 -37.58
CA PRO A 15 -3.10 -50.34 -36.94
C PRO A 15 -3.04 -48.96 -37.63
N VAL A 16 -3.42 -48.86 -38.92
CA VAL A 16 -3.35 -47.59 -39.66
C VAL A 16 -4.52 -46.66 -39.32
N ALA A 17 -5.69 -47.20 -39.03
CA ALA A 17 -6.85 -46.38 -38.63
C ALA A 17 -6.71 -45.75 -37.24
N ALA A 18 -5.97 -46.38 -36.32
CA ALA A 18 -5.74 -45.85 -34.98
C ALA A 18 -4.75 -44.67 -34.92
N VAL A 19 -3.79 -44.63 -35.87
CA VAL A 19 -2.83 -43.53 -35.98
C VAL A 19 -3.45 -42.29 -36.64
N LEU A 20 -4.38 -42.43 -37.56
CA LEU A 20 -5.08 -41.30 -38.16
C LEU A 20 -6.12 -40.66 -37.21
N ALA A 21 -6.73 -41.42 -36.30
CA ALA A 21 -7.67 -40.89 -35.31
C ALA A 21 -6.98 -40.05 -34.19
N GLY A 22 -5.71 -40.32 -33.93
CA GLY A 22 -4.89 -39.56 -32.97
C GLY A 22 -4.42 -38.19 -33.49
N VAL A 23 -4.40 -38.00 -34.83
CA VAL A 23 -3.97 -36.72 -35.45
C VAL A 23 -5.16 -35.78 -35.69
N LEU A 24 -6.40 -36.31 -35.64
CA LEU A 24 -7.65 -35.56 -35.82
C LEU A 24 -8.44 -35.46 -34.51
N GLY A 25 -7.78 -35.62 -33.33
CA GLY A 25 -8.36 -35.27 -32.05
C GLY A 25 -8.78 -33.80 -32.07
N PRO A 26 -9.86 -33.42 -31.34
CA PRO A 26 -10.31 -32.04 -31.30
C PRO A 26 -9.12 -31.20 -30.86
N THR A 27 -8.63 -30.36 -31.77
CA THR A 27 -7.67 -29.31 -31.39
C THR A 27 -8.28 -28.57 -30.24
N PRO A 28 -7.57 -28.40 -29.10
CA PRO A 28 -8.08 -27.52 -28.05
C PRO A 28 -8.36 -26.19 -28.73
N HIS A 29 -9.65 -25.82 -28.78
CA HIS A 29 -10.05 -24.50 -29.25
C HIS A 29 -9.34 -23.56 -28.31
N ALA A 30 -8.22 -22.99 -28.76
CA ALA A 30 -7.66 -21.83 -28.12
C ALA A 30 -8.81 -20.82 -28.10
N GLN A 31 -9.43 -20.65 -26.92
CA GLN A 31 -10.42 -19.64 -26.73
C GLN A 31 -9.78 -18.36 -27.22
N ALA A 32 -10.29 -17.82 -28.33
CA ALA A 32 -9.77 -16.60 -28.90
C ALA A 32 -9.74 -15.58 -27.80
N ALA A 33 -8.54 -15.24 -27.32
CA ALA A 33 -8.36 -14.26 -26.27
C ALA A 33 -9.11 -13.02 -26.72
N SER A 34 -10.04 -12.54 -25.91
CA SER A 34 -10.84 -11.38 -26.23
C SER A 34 -9.91 -10.28 -26.74
N SER A 35 -10.10 -9.82 -27.97
CA SER A 35 -9.30 -8.76 -28.58
C SER A 35 -9.47 -7.41 -27.83
N ARG A 36 -10.46 -7.34 -26.94
CA ARG A 36 -10.73 -6.16 -26.12
C ARG A 36 -10.03 -6.29 -24.77
N ALA A 37 -9.24 -5.26 -24.42
CA ALA A 37 -8.62 -5.18 -23.13
C ALA A 37 -9.67 -5.17 -22.00
N PRO A 38 -9.47 -5.93 -20.91
CA PRO A 38 -10.32 -5.84 -19.75
C PRO A 38 -10.25 -4.42 -19.16
N VAL A 39 -11.42 -3.88 -18.77
CA VAL A 39 -11.51 -2.54 -18.16
C VAL A 39 -11.23 -2.65 -16.66
N PRO A 40 -10.37 -1.79 -16.08
CA PRO A 40 -10.14 -1.74 -14.63
C PRO A 40 -11.43 -1.43 -13.85
N VAL A 41 -11.47 -1.83 -12.57
CA VAL A 41 -12.47 -1.34 -11.63
C VAL A 41 -12.11 0.10 -11.28
N VAL A 42 -13.10 0.98 -11.20
CA VAL A 42 -12.90 2.38 -10.78
C VAL A 42 -13.21 2.51 -9.29
N VAL A 43 -12.30 3.09 -8.51
CA VAL A 43 -12.48 3.39 -7.09
C VAL A 43 -12.25 4.88 -6.86
N THR A 44 -13.16 5.54 -6.15
CA THR A 44 -12.93 6.92 -5.69
C THR A 44 -12.24 6.90 -4.33
N VAL A 45 -11.13 7.62 -4.23
CA VAL A 45 -10.46 7.94 -2.97
C VAL A 45 -10.71 9.41 -2.66
N ASP A 46 -11.30 9.68 -1.52
CA ASP A 46 -11.71 11.02 -1.10
C ASP A 46 -10.94 11.47 0.14
N PRO A 47 -9.80 12.14 0.01
CA PRO A 47 -9.17 12.79 1.16
C PRO A 47 -10.04 13.93 1.68
N GLY A 48 -10.47 13.86 2.96
CA GLY A 48 -11.31 14.85 3.61
C GLY A 48 -10.71 16.26 3.60
N HIS A 49 -11.52 17.27 3.85
CA HIS A 49 -11.08 18.66 3.97
C HIS A 49 -10.28 19.20 2.78
N GLY A 50 -9.53 20.30 2.96
CA GLY A 50 -8.63 20.87 1.96
C GLY A 50 -8.75 22.38 1.77
N GLY A 51 -7.67 22.99 1.31
CA GLY A 51 -7.57 24.44 1.11
C GLY A 51 -7.48 25.26 2.40
N PRO A 52 -7.45 26.59 2.28
CA PRO A 52 -7.30 27.46 3.45
C PRO A 52 -8.60 27.60 4.26
N SER A 53 -9.77 27.42 3.63
CA SER A 53 -11.09 27.58 4.23
C SER A 53 -11.59 26.35 4.97
N ASP A 54 -11.05 25.17 4.69
CA ASP A 54 -11.47 23.91 5.32
C ASP A 54 -10.24 23.10 5.70
N ARG A 55 -9.74 23.33 6.89
CA ARG A 55 -8.54 22.72 7.40
C ARG A 55 -8.80 21.40 8.13
N GLY A 56 -10.07 21.13 8.49
CA GLY A 56 -10.41 20.08 9.45
C GLY A 56 -9.90 20.38 10.85
N ALA A 57 -9.84 19.38 11.69
CA ALA A 57 -9.35 19.47 13.04
C ALA A 57 -7.84 19.77 13.10
N ILE A 58 -7.43 20.36 14.23
CA ILE A 58 -6.02 20.55 14.58
C ILE A 58 -5.74 19.69 15.81
N GLY A 59 -4.85 18.74 15.65
CA GLY A 59 -4.46 17.80 16.68
C GLY A 59 -3.75 18.47 17.87
N VAL A 60 -3.73 17.79 19.00
CA VAL A 60 -3.04 18.23 20.22
C VAL A 60 -1.52 18.41 20.04
N ASN A 61 -0.97 17.84 18.95
CA ASN A 61 0.44 17.98 18.53
C ASN A 61 0.62 18.99 17.37
N GLY A 62 -0.44 19.73 17.01
CA GLY A 62 -0.43 20.70 15.90
C GLY A 62 -0.62 20.10 14.51
N LEU A 63 -0.79 18.78 14.39
CA LEU A 63 -1.07 18.11 13.12
C LEU A 63 -2.44 18.55 12.58
N VAL A 64 -2.51 18.84 11.28
CA VAL A 64 -3.73 19.34 10.65
C VAL A 64 -4.37 18.20 9.85
N GLU A 65 -5.66 17.94 10.07
CA GLU A 65 -6.42 16.84 9.49
C GLU A 65 -6.27 16.73 7.98
N LYS A 66 -6.53 17.80 7.23
CA LYS A 66 -6.42 17.81 5.77
C LYS A 66 -5.08 17.32 5.22
N VAL A 67 -3.99 17.44 6.01
CA VAL A 67 -2.63 17.00 5.61
C VAL A 67 -2.51 15.50 5.75
N VAL A 68 -3.03 14.96 6.85
CA VAL A 68 -3.05 13.50 7.10
C VAL A 68 -3.93 12.80 6.09
N ASP A 69 -5.15 13.33 5.86
CA ASP A 69 -6.11 12.76 4.93
C ASP A 69 -5.54 12.68 3.51
N LEU A 70 -4.88 13.76 3.07
CA LEU A 70 -4.24 13.79 1.74
C LEU A 70 -3.07 12.82 1.64
N ASP A 71 -2.25 12.69 2.69
CA ASP A 71 -1.11 11.77 2.66
C ASP A 71 -1.59 10.31 2.63
N VAL A 72 -2.53 9.91 3.50
CA VAL A 72 -3.09 8.56 3.49
C VAL A 72 -3.84 8.27 2.19
N GLY A 73 -4.66 9.22 1.70
CA GLY A 73 -5.36 9.06 0.43
C GLY A 73 -4.41 8.89 -0.77
N THR A 74 -3.29 9.61 -0.76
CA THR A 74 -2.26 9.47 -1.81
C THR A 74 -1.59 8.10 -1.76
N ARG A 75 -1.29 7.57 -0.57
CA ARG A 75 -0.73 6.22 -0.36
C ARG A 75 -1.71 5.14 -0.81
N LEU A 76 -2.97 5.22 -0.36
CA LEU A 76 -4.03 4.31 -0.78
C LEU A 76 -4.19 4.30 -2.31
N ALA A 77 -4.25 5.48 -2.92
CA ALA A 77 -4.34 5.61 -4.38
C ALA A 77 -3.14 4.96 -5.10
N ALA A 78 -1.94 5.08 -4.55
CA ALA A 78 -0.75 4.43 -5.12
C ALA A 78 -0.83 2.90 -5.02
N LEU A 79 -1.26 2.34 -3.88
CA LEU A 79 -1.44 0.91 -3.68
C LEU A 79 -2.49 0.34 -4.63
N LEU A 80 -3.67 0.95 -4.70
CA LEU A 80 -4.75 0.51 -5.59
C LEU A 80 -4.34 0.57 -7.07
N ARG A 81 -3.60 1.60 -7.49
CA ARG A 81 -3.07 1.69 -8.86
C ARG A 81 -2.04 0.58 -9.17
N ALA A 82 -1.22 0.20 -8.18
CA ALA A 82 -0.31 -0.94 -8.32
C ALA A 82 -1.08 -2.27 -8.53
N ASP A 83 -2.30 -2.36 -7.98
CA ASP A 83 -3.24 -3.47 -8.19
C ASP A 83 -4.13 -3.29 -9.44
N LEU A 84 -3.76 -2.38 -10.34
CA LEU A 84 -4.44 -2.10 -11.61
C LEU A 84 -5.90 -1.65 -11.45
N VAL A 85 -6.21 -0.99 -10.34
CA VAL A 85 -7.44 -0.25 -10.12
C VAL A 85 -7.31 1.13 -10.76
N ASP A 86 -8.36 1.60 -11.43
CA ASP A 86 -8.46 2.99 -11.88
C ASP A 86 -8.92 3.86 -10.70
N VAL A 87 -8.02 4.73 -10.22
CA VAL A 87 -8.28 5.52 -9.02
C VAL A 87 -8.53 6.96 -9.35
N VAL A 88 -9.71 7.41 -8.98
CA VAL A 88 -10.15 8.82 -9.06
C VAL A 88 -10.02 9.44 -7.67
N MET A 89 -9.19 10.45 -7.53
CA MET A 89 -9.09 11.22 -6.29
C MET A 89 -9.98 12.46 -6.38
N THR A 90 -10.74 12.75 -5.33
CA THR A 90 -11.54 13.99 -5.27
C THR A 90 -10.67 15.23 -5.17
N ARG A 91 -9.50 15.11 -4.54
CA ARG A 91 -8.38 16.07 -4.53
C ARG A 91 -7.04 15.36 -4.45
N SER A 92 -6.05 15.90 -5.12
CA SER A 92 -4.66 15.41 -5.10
C SER A 92 -3.67 16.47 -4.61
N SER A 93 -4.19 17.59 -4.11
CA SER A 93 -3.41 18.69 -3.55
C SER A 93 -4.23 19.39 -2.44
N ASP A 94 -3.63 20.40 -1.80
CA ASP A 94 -4.32 21.19 -0.75
C ASP A 94 -5.29 22.20 -1.35
N VAL A 95 -6.42 21.70 -1.89
CA VAL A 95 -7.50 22.50 -2.44
C VAL A 95 -8.83 22.15 -1.78
N PHE A 96 -9.70 23.13 -1.62
CA PHE A 96 -11.05 22.93 -1.12
C PHE A 96 -11.94 22.26 -2.18
N VAL A 97 -12.64 21.19 -1.78
CA VAL A 97 -13.64 20.51 -2.60
C VAL A 97 -14.90 20.33 -1.76
N SER A 98 -16.01 20.93 -2.20
CA SER A 98 -17.28 20.81 -1.47
C SER A 98 -17.84 19.38 -1.53
N ALA A 99 -18.61 18.97 -0.50
CA ALA A 99 -19.24 17.65 -0.43
C ALA A 99 -19.99 17.27 -1.72
N ALA A 100 -20.83 18.16 -2.22
CA ALA A 100 -21.56 17.94 -3.47
C ALA A 100 -20.65 17.76 -4.70
N ARG A 101 -19.44 18.35 -4.72
CA ARG A 101 -18.48 18.13 -5.79
C ARG A 101 -17.78 16.77 -5.64
N ARG A 102 -17.45 16.35 -4.42
CA ARG A 102 -16.86 15.05 -4.12
C ARG A 102 -17.78 13.91 -4.61
N GLU A 103 -19.05 14.00 -4.26
CA GLU A 103 -20.08 13.04 -4.71
C GLU A 103 -20.20 13.01 -6.24
N ARG A 104 -20.30 14.19 -6.89
CA ARG A 104 -20.34 14.27 -8.36
C ARG A 104 -19.12 13.69 -9.06
N VAL A 105 -17.93 13.81 -8.47
CA VAL A 105 -16.70 13.21 -9.02
C VAL A 105 -16.83 11.68 -9.05
N SER A 106 -17.28 11.06 -7.96
CA SER A 106 -17.51 9.62 -7.91
C SER A 106 -18.51 9.14 -8.97
N ILE A 107 -19.67 9.82 -9.06
CA ILE A 107 -20.74 9.47 -10.01
C ILE A 107 -20.28 9.66 -11.46
N ALA A 108 -19.62 10.77 -11.77
CA ALA A 108 -19.19 11.08 -13.14
C ALA A 108 -18.14 10.11 -13.68
N HIS A 109 -17.35 9.51 -12.80
CA HIS A 109 -16.34 8.52 -13.16
C HIS A 109 -16.83 7.07 -13.03
N HIS A 110 -18.12 6.87 -12.74
CA HIS A 110 -18.72 5.54 -12.60
C HIS A 110 -17.95 4.66 -11.59
N ALA A 111 -17.57 5.25 -10.46
CA ALA A 111 -16.89 4.52 -9.41
C ALA A 111 -17.72 3.32 -8.93
N ALA A 112 -17.07 2.21 -8.63
CA ALA A 112 -17.71 1.03 -8.06
C ALA A 112 -17.91 1.17 -6.55
N LEU A 113 -17.03 1.96 -5.88
CA LEU A 113 -17.12 2.29 -4.46
C LEU A 113 -16.31 3.58 -4.15
N VAL A 114 -16.53 4.11 -2.96
CA VAL A 114 -15.83 5.30 -2.45
C VAL A 114 -15.22 5.00 -1.09
N VAL A 115 -13.93 5.32 -0.92
CA VAL A 115 -13.25 5.38 0.38
C VAL A 115 -12.99 6.84 0.70
N SER A 116 -13.71 7.39 1.67
CA SER A 116 -13.45 8.72 2.23
C SER A 116 -12.55 8.60 3.46
N ILE A 117 -11.59 9.49 3.59
CA ILE A 117 -10.53 9.44 4.58
C ILE A 117 -10.57 10.69 5.44
N ALA A 118 -10.66 10.51 6.75
CA ALA A 118 -10.76 11.54 7.74
C ALA A 118 -9.96 11.16 9.01
N ALA A 119 -9.74 12.13 9.88
CA ALA A 119 -9.27 11.87 11.23
C ALA A 119 -10.28 12.44 12.23
N GLY A 120 -10.67 11.61 13.22
CA GLY A 120 -11.64 12.01 14.23
C GLY A 120 -11.14 13.14 15.12
N ALA A 121 -12.08 13.92 15.65
CA ALA A 121 -11.85 14.87 16.72
C ALA A 121 -13.05 14.90 17.66
N ALA A 122 -12.82 14.69 18.96
CA ALA A 122 -13.86 14.68 19.97
C ALA A 122 -13.57 15.68 21.08
N ALA A 123 -14.62 16.12 21.78
CA ALA A 123 -14.47 16.99 22.94
C ALA A 123 -13.81 16.23 24.11
N ASP A 124 -14.06 14.93 24.26
CA ASP A 124 -13.36 14.09 25.23
C ASP A 124 -12.00 13.65 24.66
N PRO A 125 -10.88 14.08 25.25
CA PRO A 125 -9.55 13.67 24.78
C PRO A 125 -9.23 12.19 25.00
N ARG A 126 -10.10 11.44 25.68
CA ARG A 126 -10.00 9.99 25.84
C ARG A 126 -10.59 9.22 24.66
N SER A 127 -11.40 9.87 23.82
CA SER A 127 -11.87 9.27 22.57
C SER A 127 -10.66 8.89 21.72
N ALA A 128 -10.57 7.62 21.34
CA ALA A 128 -9.42 7.04 20.66
C ALA A 128 -9.87 5.89 19.75
N GLY A 129 -9.04 5.54 18.79
CA GLY A 129 -9.27 4.40 17.93
C GLY A 129 -9.75 4.76 16.53
N SER A 130 -9.88 3.75 15.67
CA SER A 130 -10.45 3.91 14.34
C SER A 130 -11.97 3.69 14.35
N LEU A 131 -12.69 4.43 13.52
CA LEU A 131 -14.15 4.29 13.34
C LEU A 131 -14.47 4.37 11.85
N VAL A 132 -15.36 3.53 11.36
CA VAL A 132 -15.80 3.60 9.96
C VAL A 132 -17.26 3.98 9.89
N LEU A 133 -17.54 5.13 9.27
CA LEU A 133 -18.88 5.65 9.08
C LEU A 133 -19.44 5.18 7.73
N TYR A 134 -20.75 4.92 7.66
CA TYR A 134 -21.44 4.61 6.42
C TYR A 134 -22.73 5.42 6.29
N PRO A 135 -23.03 6.01 5.09
CA PRO A 135 -24.14 6.94 4.92
C PRO A 135 -25.51 6.26 4.82
N THR A 136 -25.54 5.00 4.40
CA THR A 136 -26.79 4.23 4.20
C THR A 136 -26.57 2.75 4.51
N SER A 137 -27.63 2.00 4.82
CA SER A 137 -27.56 0.57 5.08
C SER A 137 -26.95 -0.24 3.90
N ALA A 138 -27.06 0.25 2.68
CA ALA A 138 -26.42 -0.37 1.51
C ALA A 138 -24.89 -0.36 1.58
N SER A 139 -24.31 0.56 2.32
CA SER A 139 -22.87 0.69 2.52
C SER A 139 -22.33 -0.07 3.73
N ALA A 140 -23.21 -0.57 4.62
CA ALA A 140 -22.81 -1.15 5.90
C ALA A 140 -21.86 -2.35 5.75
N ALA A 141 -22.11 -3.25 4.79
CA ALA A 141 -21.24 -4.41 4.55
C ALA A 141 -19.84 -3.99 4.07
N PHE A 142 -19.74 -2.94 3.26
CA PHE A 142 -18.46 -2.39 2.84
C PHE A 142 -17.72 -1.76 4.01
N ALA A 143 -18.41 -0.95 4.82
CA ALA A 143 -17.83 -0.32 5.99
C ALA A 143 -17.30 -1.36 6.98
N GLN A 144 -18.06 -2.44 7.24
CA GLN A 144 -17.62 -3.52 8.13
C GLN A 144 -16.37 -4.21 7.61
N THR A 145 -16.35 -4.58 6.32
CA THR A 145 -15.17 -5.24 5.72
C THR A 145 -13.94 -4.34 5.78
N LEU A 146 -14.12 -3.03 5.59
CA LEU A 146 -13.05 -2.06 5.64
C LEU A 146 -12.53 -1.87 7.07
N SER A 147 -13.43 -1.81 8.07
CA SER A 147 -13.10 -1.75 9.50
C SER A 147 -12.31 -2.98 9.94
N ASP A 148 -12.78 -4.17 9.60
CA ASP A 148 -12.12 -5.44 9.96
C ASP A 148 -10.68 -5.50 9.41
N ALA A 149 -10.48 -5.12 8.14
CA ALA A 149 -9.17 -5.14 7.51
C ALA A 149 -8.23 -4.06 8.09
N LEU A 150 -8.75 -2.85 8.33
CA LEU A 150 -7.99 -1.77 8.96
C LEU A 150 -7.54 -2.17 10.36
N SER A 151 -8.48 -2.63 11.19
CA SER A 151 -8.21 -3.05 12.58
C SER A 151 -7.19 -4.17 12.64
N ALA A 152 -7.27 -5.15 11.74
CA ALA A 152 -6.28 -6.23 11.65
C ALA A 152 -4.87 -5.69 11.31
N GLN A 153 -4.77 -4.71 10.42
CA GLN A 153 -3.50 -4.14 9.99
C GLN A 153 -2.82 -3.29 11.08
N ILE A 154 -3.60 -2.48 11.82
CA ILE A 154 -3.07 -1.56 12.85
C ILE A 154 -3.17 -2.11 14.27
N ALA A 155 -3.54 -3.38 14.46
CA ALA A 155 -3.69 -4.02 15.77
C ALA A 155 -2.41 -3.91 16.64
N THR A 156 -1.23 -4.01 16.02
CA THR A 156 0.05 -3.95 16.72
C THR A 156 0.42 -2.55 17.20
N ASP A 157 -0.21 -1.50 16.65
CA ASP A 157 -0.01 -0.11 17.07
C ASP A 157 -0.84 0.24 18.31
N GLY A 158 -1.70 -0.67 18.76
CA GLY A 158 -2.53 -0.50 19.96
C GLY A 158 -3.71 0.46 19.73
N VAL A 159 -4.14 0.66 18.49
CA VAL A 159 -5.30 1.48 18.14
C VAL A 159 -6.59 0.69 18.42
N PRO A 160 -7.49 1.17 19.28
CA PRO A 160 -8.77 0.52 19.50
C PRO A 160 -9.62 0.48 18.22
N ASP A 161 -10.33 -0.62 18.02
CA ASP A 161 -11.35 -0.73 16.97
C ASP A 161 -12.67 -0.14 17.49
N GLY A 162 -13.11 0.96 16.90
CA GLY A 162 -14.40 1.59 17.16
C GLY A 162 -15.56 0.95 16.38
N GLY A 163 -15.24 0.04 15.46
CA GLY A 163 -16.24 -0.64 14.62
C GLY A 163 -16.82 0.25 13.53
N VAL A 164 -18.11 0.08 13.27
CA VAL A 164 -18.85 0.79 12.22
C VAL A 164 -20.09 1.49 12.77
N GLU A 165 -20.39 2.68 12.22
CA GLU A 165 -21.53 3.48 12.66
C GLU A 165 -22.24 4.13 11.46
N LEU A 166 -23.57 4.27 11.55
CA LEU A 166 -24.34 5.04 10.57
C LEU A 166 -24.02 6.52 10.74
N GLY A 167 -23.43 7.12 9.71
CA GLY A 167 -22.99 8.52 9.74
C GLY A 167 -22.59 9.02 8.36
N ASP A 168 -22.04 10.23 8.30
CA ASP A 168 -21.57 10.91 7.09
C ASP A 168 -22.66 11.06 6.00
N ALA A 169 -23.74 11.75 6.37
CA ALA A 169 -24.87 12.01 5.47
C ALA A 169 -24.48 12.76 4.17
N ALA A 170 -23.28 13.32 4.09
CA ALA A 170 -22.76 14.00 2.90
C ALA A 170 -22.71 13.07 1.66
N TRP A 171 -22.64 11.76 1.89
CA TRP A 171 -22.60 10.73 0.85
C TRP A 171 -23.92 9.97 0.66
N SER A 172 -25.01 10.40 1.29
CA SER A 172 -26.29 9.67 1.29
C SER A 172 -26.94 9.48 -0.08
N HIS A 173 -26.59 10.30 -1.05
CA HIS A 173 -27.13 10.22 -2.41
C HIS A 173 -26.21 9.49 -3.39
N ASN A 174 -25.06 9.01 -2.93
CA ASN A 174 -24.15 8.26 -3.79
C ASN A 174 -24.75 6.87 -4.10
N PRO A 175 -24.83 6.46 -5.39
CA PRO A 175 -25.47 5.19 -5.77
C PRO A 175 -24.62 3.95 -5.48
N VAL A 176 -23.34 4.13 -5.08
CA VAL A 176 -22.42 3.03 -4.80
C VAL A 176 -22.05 2.98 -3.32
N PRO A 177 -21.53 1.85 -2.80
CA PRO A 177 -21.07 1.78 -1.42
C PRO A 177 -20.02 2.84 -1.09
N VAL A 178 -20.21 3.50 0.04
CA VAL A 178 -19.29 4.52 0.58
C VAL A 178 -18.94 4.16 2.01
N ALA A 179 -17.67 4.30 2.36
CA ALA A 179 -17.19 4.24 3.73
C ALA A 179 -16.28 5.43 4.02
N THR A 180 -16.55 6.15 5.11
CA THR A 180 -15.71 7.23 5.62
C THR A 180 -14.93 6.69 6.82
N VAL A 181 -13.62 6.69 6.72
CA VAL A 181 -12.72 6.12 7.72
C VAL A 181 -12.13 7.23 8.57
N GLU A 182 -12.48 7.26 9.85
CA GLU A 182 -11.79 8.01 10.88
C GLU A 182 -10.63 7.15 11.39
N MET A 183 -9.39 7.51 11.02
CA MET A 183 -8.20 6.69 11.23
C MET A 183 -7.67 6.71 12.66
N GLY A 184 -8.20 7.57 13.51
CA GLY A 184 -7.79 7.87 14.87
C GLY A 184 -8.18 9.30 15.23
N TYR A 185 -8.12 9.65 16.50
CA TYR A 185 -8.58 10.96 17.01
C TYR A 185 -7.43 11.95 17.19
N LEU A 186 -7.44 13.04 16.43
CA LEU A 186 -6.47 14.13 16.58
C LEU A 186 -6.54 14.82 17.93
N SER A 187 -7.69 14.75 18.65
CA SER A 187 -7.87 15.20 20.03
C SER A 187 -7.21 14.28 21.06
N ASN A 188 -6.91 13.03 20.72
CA ASN A 188 -6.22 12.07 21.58
C ASN A 188 -4.70 12.17 21.37
N ARG A 189 -3.92 12.21 22.46
CA ARG A 189 -2.46 12.36 22.39
C ARG A 189 -1.77 11.16 21.72
N THR A 190 -2.23 9.94 22.00
CA THR A 190 -1.66 8.71 21.44
C THR A 190 -1.96 8.62 19.95
N ASP A 191 -3.22 8.77 19.57
CA ASP A 191 -3.65 8.70 18.17
C ASP A 191 -3.01 9.83 17.34
N ALA A 192 -2.96 11.06 17.87
CA ALA A 192 -2.29 12.17 17.19
C ALA A 192 -0.79 11.90 16.98
N SER A 193 -0.14 11.19 17.90
CA SER A 193 1.26 10.77 17.74
C SER A 193 1.42 9.70 16.66
N LEU A 194 0.51 8.72 16.62
CA LEU A 194 0.46 7.69 15.57
C LEU A 194 0.19 8.32 14.20
N LEU A 195 -0.82 9.19 14.10
CA LEU A 195 -1.16 9.91 12.86
C LEU A 195 -0.01 10.80 12.36
N ALA A 196 0.90 11.26 13.22
CA ALA A 196 2.11 11.96 12.83
C ALA A 196 3.18 11.00 12.23
N SER A 197 3.11 9.70 12.53
CA SER A 197 4.05 8.69 12.04
C SER A 197 3.79 8.34 10.57
N THR A 198 4.84 8.40 9.76
CA THR A 198 4.78 8.01 8.34
C THR A 198 4.51 6.51 8.16
N SER A 199 5.06 5.65 9.05
CA SER A 199 4.81 4.22 9.02
C SER A 199 3.35 3.91 9.32
N PHE A 200 2.80 4.47 10.39
CA PHE A 200 1.39 4.28 10.74
C PHE A 200 0.43 4.68 9.59
N ARG A 201 0.66 5.85 8.97
CA ARG A 201 -0.14 6.25 7.79
C ARG A 201 0.00 5.29 6.61
N GLN A 202 1.17 4.64 6.47
CA GLN A 202 1.35 3.59 5.46
C GLN A 202 0.57 2.33 5.83
N ASP A 203 0.59 1.92 7.10
CA ASP A 203 -0.14 0.76 7.59
C ASP A 203 -1.65 0.95 7.47
N VAL A 204 -2.17 2.14 7.79
CA VAL A 204 -3.56 2.52 7.51
C VAL A 204 -3.88 2.35 6.02
N ALA A 205 -3.06 2.89 5.12
CA ALA A 205 -3.31 2.78 3.68
C ALA A 205 -3.29 1.32 3.18
N VAL A 206 -2.44 0.45 3.76
CA VAL A 206 -2.41 -0.98 3.46
C VAL A 206 -3.70 -1.65 3.93
N GLY A 207 -4.14 -1.41 5.18
CA GLY A 207 -5.40 -1.97 5.69
C GLY A 207 -6.61 -1.55 4.85
N LEU A 208 -6.67 -0.29 4.43
CA LEU A 208 -7.73 0.20 3.55
C LEU A 208 -7.71 -0.47 2.17
N ARG A 209 -6.52 -0.67 1.56
CA ARG A 209 -6.39 -1.41 0.31
C ARG A 209 -6.88 -2.85 0.46
N ASP A 210 -6.48 -3.53 1.54
CA ASP A 210 -6.86 -4.91 1.81
C ASP A 210 -8.39 -5.04 2.02
N GLY A 211 -9.00 -4.08 2.71
CA GLY A 211 -10.45 -4.02 2.88
C GLY A 211 -11.20 -3.79 1.56
N VAL A 212 -10.70 -2.94 0.69
CA VAL A 212 -11.26 -2.73 -0.66
C VAL A 212 -11.18 -4.02 -1.49
N GLU A 213 -10.06 -4.71 -1.49
CA GLU A 213 -9.89 -5.98 -2.22
C GLU A 213 -10.75 -7.11 -1.62
N ALA A 214 -10.87 -7.18 -0.28
CA ALA A 214 -11.70 -8.17 0.41
C ALA A 214 -13.19 -7.97 0.11
N TYR A 215 -13.67 -6.71 0.10
CA TYR A 215 -15.05 -6.41 -0.24
C TYR A 215 -15.36 -6.65 -1.72
N MET A 216 -14.41 -6.37 -2.61
CA MET A 216 -14.58 -6.49 -4.05
C MET A 216 -13.54 -7.43 -4.70
N PRO A 217 -13.66 -8.77 -4.53
CA PRO A 217 -12.72 -9.74 -5.10
C PRO A 217 -12.60 -9.67 -6.64
N THR A 218 -13.56 -9.02 -7.30
CA THR A 218 -13.50 -8.74 -8.74
C THR A 218 -12.30 -7.85 -9.12
N ILE A 219 -11.75 -7.07 -8.20
CA ILE A 219 -10.52 -6.30 -8.41
C ILE A 219 -9.36 -7.25 -8.73
N ILE A 220 -9.19 -8.29 -7.90
CA ILE A 220 -8.14 -9.31 -8.08
C ILE A 220 -8.33 -10.04 -9.42
N ALA A 221 -9.54 -10.52 -9.70
CA ALA A 221 -9.84 -11.20 -10.95
C ALA A 221 -9.60 -10.30 -12.17
N ARG A 222 -9.95 -9.01 -12.06
CA ARG A 222 -9.74 -8.05 -13.14
C ARG A 222 -8.28 -7.71 -13.33
N ARG A 223 -7.52 -7.54 -12.25
CA ARG A 223 -6.06 -7.38 -12.25
C ARG A 223 -5.38 -8.53 -13.00
N ASP A 224 -5.74 -9.76 -12.68
CA ASP A 224 -5.15 -10.95 -13.29
C ASP A 224 -5.52 -11.06 -14.77
N ALA A 225 -6.77 -10.74 -15.14
CA ALA A 225 -7.21 -10.67 -16.53
C ALA A 225 -6.44 -9.59 -17.33
N ILE A 226 -6.20 -8.41 -16.75
CA ILE A 226 -5.42 -7.34 -17.38
C ILE A 226 -3.96 -7.78 -17.56
N ARG A 227 -3.36 -8.42 -16.56
CA ARG A 227 -1.99 -8.96 -16.65
C ARG A 227 -1.87 -10.03 -17.75
N ALA A 228 -2.80 -10.98 -17.79
CA ALA A 228 -2.86 -12.02 -18.82
C ALA A 228 -3.06 -11.42 -20.22
N TRP A 229 -3.96 -10.44 -20.36
CA TRP A 229 -4.16 -9.76 -21.63
C TRP A 229 -2.90 -9.03 -22.10
N ARG A 230 -2.21 -8.30 -21.21
CA ARG A 230 -0.95 -7.60 -21.52
C ARG A 230 0.17 -8.54 -21.94
N SER A 231 0.28 -9.73 -21.32
CA SER A 231 1.28 -10.72 -21.68
C SER A 231 1.05 -11.29 -23.08
N GLY A 232 -0.21 -11.40 -23.52
CA GLY A 232 -0.58 -11.80 -24.87
C GLY A 232 -0.51 -10.69 -25.93
N HIS A 233 -0.37 -9.43 -25.50
CA HIS A 233 -0.38 -8.23 -26.38
C HIS A 233 0.77 -7.28 -26.01
N PRO A 234 2.04 -7.70 -26.15
CA PRO A 234 3.16 -6.85 -25.81
C PRO A 234 3.18 -5.60 -26.70
N GLY A 235 3.28 -4.43 -26.07
CA GLY A 235 3.31 -3.13 -26.76
C GLY A 235 1.97 -2.40 -26.89
N ILE A 236 0.85 -3.01 -26.48
CA ILE A 236 -0.45 -2.31 -26.40
C ILE A 236 -0.66 -1.77 -24.99
N VAL A 237 -0.80 -0.44 -24.84
CA VAL A 237 -1.21 0.17 -23.58
C VAL A 237 -2.72 0.05 -23.44
N ALA A 238 -3.20 -0.58 -22.37
CA ALA A 238 -4.64 -0.70 -22.12
C ALA A 238 -5.27 0.69 -21.95
N PRO A 239 -6.41 0.99 -22.61
CA PRO A 239 -7.12 2.24 -22.39
C PRO A 239 -7.53 2.38 -20.92
N GLY A 240 -7.24 3.50 -20.29
CA GLY A 240 -7.59 3.80 -18.89
C GLY A 240 -6.38 3.99 -17.94
N LEU A 241 -5.17 3.60 -18.35
CA LEU A 241 -3.93 3.85 -17.60
C LEU A 241 -3.09 4.93 -18.30
N LEU A 242 -3.69 6.08 -18.57
CA LEU A 242 -2.92 7.24 -19.01
C LEU A 242 -2.11 7.73 -17.81
N ALA A 243 -0.79 7.58 -17.89
CA ALA A 243 0.15 8.39 -17.12
C ALA A 243 -0.26 9.87 -17.26
N PRO A 244 -0.02 10.71 -16.23
CA PRO A 244 -0.29 12.15 -16.33
C PRO A 244 0.35 12.66 -17.62
N ALA A 245 -0.44 13.35 -18.44
CA ALA A 245 -0.01 13.88 -19.72
C ALA A 245 1.24 14.76 -19.51
N SER A 246 2.39 14.23 -19.83
CA SER A 246 3.58 15.03 -20.05
C SER A 246 3.31 15.88 -21.29
N ALA A 247 3.24 17.18 -21.12
CA ALA A 247 3.04 18.14 -22.19
C ALA A 247 4.09 17.90 -23.27
N THR A 248 3.67 17.39 -24.42
CA THR A 248 4.51 17.25 -25.61
C THR A 248 4.51 18.60 -26.33
N LEU A 249 5.65 19.25 -26.38
CA LEU A 249 5.87 20.38 -27.28
C LEU A 249 5.85 19.88 -28.73
N PRO A 250 5.20 20.59 -29.67
CA PRO A 250 5.17 20.18 -31.06
C PRO A 250 6.48 20.55 -31.78
N GLY A 251 7.03 19.58 -32.50
CA GLY A 251 7.95 19.81 -33.61
C GLY A 251 9.38 19.32 -33.41
N THR A 252 9.64 18.12 -33.92
CA THR A 252 10.76 17.84 -34.87
C THR A 252 10.57 16.41 -35.43
N SER A 253 10.38 16.34 -36.74
CA SER A 253 10.45 15.11 -37.53
C SER A 253 11.88 14.59 -37.56
N GLY A 254 12.17 13.48 -36.91
CA GLY A 254 13.48 12.84 -36.90
C GLY A 254 13.37 11.32 -36.81
N PHE A 255 14.05 10.65 -37.69
CA PHE A 255 14.14 9.22 -37.97
C PHE A 255 14.08 8.30 -36.73
N GLN A 256 13.16 7.31 -36.75
CA GLN A 256 12.97 6.33 -35.69
C GLN A 256 13.96 5.16 -35.79
N PHE A 257 15.04 5.19 -35.01
CA PHE A 257 15.87 4.03 -34.71
C PHE A 257 15.66 3.49 -33.27
N GLY A 258 14.62 3.95 -32.58
CA GLY A 258 14.39 3.70 -31.14
C GLY A 258 14.22 2.23 -30.68
N PRO A 259 13.42 1.37 -31.33
CA PRO A 259 13.11 0.05 -30.77
C PRO A 259 14.26 -0.95 -30.85
N VAL A 260 15.14 -0.86 -31.87
CA VAL A 260 16.25 -1.81 -32.04
C VAL A 260 17.37 -1.56 -31.02
N ILE A 261 17.66 -0.31 -30.72
CA ILE A 261 18.69 0.07 -29.74
C ILE A 261 18.23 -0.29 -28.32
N ALA A 262 16.95 -0.11 -27.99
CA ALA A 262 16.41 -0.47 -26.68
C ALA A 262 16.44 -2.00 -26.46
N TRP A 263 16.18 -2.78 -27.49
CA TRP A 263 16.22 -4.26 -27.43
C TRP A 263 17.65 -4.77 -27.26
N LEU A 264 18.62 -4.22 -28.00
CA LEU A 264 20.03 -4.57 -27.90
C LEU A 264 20.63 -4.16 -26.53
N ALA A 265 20.21 -3.01 -25.96
CA ALA A 265 20.62 -2.58 -24.63
C ALA A 265 20.03 -3.50 -23.53
N GLY A 266 18.76 -3.90 -23.64
CA GLY A 266 18.13 -4.80 -22.69
C GLY A 266 18.75 -6.20 -22.67
N VAL A 267 18.99 -6.79 -23.83
CA VAL A 267 19.66 -8.10 -23.94
C VAL A 267 21.11 -8.03 -23.50
N GLY A 268 21.81 -6.93 -23.81
CA GLY A 268 23.19 -6.70 -23.37
C GLY A 268 23.32 -6.58 -21.83
N ILE A 269 22.41 -5.89 -21.18
CA ILE A 269 22.40 -5.74 -19.72
C ILE A 269 22.10 -7.07 -19.04
N VAL A 270 21.10 -7.82 -19.49
CA VAL A 270 20.76 -9.13 -18.93
C VAL A 270 21.90 -10.14 -19.16
N GLY A 271 22.50 -10.15 -20.36
CA GLY A 271 23.66 -10.98 -20.65
C GLY A 271 24.88 -10.63 -19.79
N MET A 272 25.13 -9.34 -19.57
CA MET A 272 26.22 -8.87 -18.73
C MET A 272 26.00 -9.21 -17.24
N VAL A 273 24.76 -9.09 -16.74
CA VAL A 273 24.42 -9.49 -15.35
C VAL A 273 24.59 -10.99 -15.16
N LEU A 274 24.20 -11.82 -16.13
CA LEU A 274 24.37 -13.28 -16.04
C LEU A 274 25.83 -13.73 -16.16
N LEU A 275 26.64 -13.06 -16.99
CA LEU A 275 28.06 -13.36 -17.17
C LEU A 275 28.95 -12.88 -16.00
N PHE A 276 28.56 -11.77 -15.37
CA PHE A 276 29.36 -11.17 -14.29
C PHE A 276 28.71 -11.29 -12.90
N ARG A 277 27.64 -12.08 -12.75
CA ARG A 277 26.92 -12.22 -11.46
C ARG A 277 27.87 -12.53 -10.30
N ASP A 278 28.88 -13.41 -10.51
CA ASP A 278 29.84 -13.80 -9.47
C ASP A 278 30.83 -12.67 -9.13
N ALA A 279 31.16 -11.81 -10.11
CA ALA A 279 31.95 -10.61 -9.87
C ALA A 279 31.15 -9.55 -9.10
N VAL A 280 29.88 -9.32 -9.47
CA VAL A 280 28.98 -8.38 -8.78
C VAL A 280 28.75 -8.81 -7.33
N VAL A 281 28.51 -10.11 -7.09
CA VAL A 281 28.34 -10.66 -5.74
C VAL A 281 29.61 -10.46 -4.92
N ARG A 282 30.81 -10.72 -5.47
CA ARG A 282 32.08 -10.51 -4.75
C ARG A 282 32.29 -9.03 -4.39
N VAL A 283 32.00 -8.11 -5.32
CA VAL A 283 32.10 -6.67 -5.03
C VAL A 283 31.13 -6.25 -3.94
N LEU A 284 29.89 -6.75 -3.97
CA LEU A 284 28.89 -6.47 -2.94
C LEU A 284 29.32 -6.99 -1.56
N VAL A 285 29.86 -8.21 -1.50
CA VAL A 285 30.35 -8.81 -0.25
C VAL A 285 31.53 -8.01 0.31
N VAL A 286 32.46 -7.55 -0.54
CA VAL A 286 33.58 -6.71 -0.11
C VAL A 286 33.10 -5.36 0.41
N LEU A 287 32.14 -4.73 -0.28
CA LEU A 287 31.54 -3.45 0.15
C LEU A 287 30.83 -3.59 1.51
N VAL A 288 30.03 -4.63 1.70
CA VAL A 288 29.37 -4.91 2.99
C VAL A 288 30.40 -5.15 4.10
N ALA A 289 31.45 -5.94 3.83
CA ALA A 289 32.52 -6.18 4.79
C ALA A 289 33.29 -4.89 5.17
N LEU A 290 33.50 -3.99 4.21
CA LEU A 290 34.12 -2.68 4.45
C LEU A 290 33.24 -1.78 5.32
N ILE A 291 31.95 -1.72 5.04
CA ILE A 291 30.97 -0.97 5.84
C ILE A 291 30.91 -1.50 7.27
N LEU A 292 30.87 -2.82 7.47
CA LEU A 292 30.85 -3.42 8.80
C LEU A 292 32.14 -3.14 9.57
N ARG A 293 33.31 -3.11 8.91
CA ARG A 293 34.58 -2.72 9.54
C ARG A 293 34.60 -1.26 9.95
N LEU A 294 34.08 -0.34 9.11
CA LEU A 294 33.99 1.08 9.43
C LEU A 294 33.03 1.33 10.61
N LEU A 295 31.88 0.67 10.63
CA LEU A 295 30.91 0.74 11.75
C LEU A 295 31.51 0.14 13.04
N GLY A 296 32.21 -0.98 12.96
CA GLY A 296 32.92 -1.58 14.08
C GLY A 296 34.02 -0.68 14.65
N GLY A 297 34.76 0.02 13.79
CA GLY A 297 35.78 1.01 14.17
C GLY A 297 35.19 2.20 14.92
N VAL A 298 34.05 2.73 14.46
CA VAL A 298 33.33 3.84 15.12
C VAL A 298 32.83 3.42 16.50
N LEU A 299 32.30 2.21 16.64
CA LEU A 299 31.84 1.67 17.91
C LEU A 299 33.01 1.42 18.89
N TRP A 300 34.18 1.03 18.40
CA TRP A 300 35.38 0.84 19.22
C TRP A 300 35.92 2.19 19.71
N LEU A 301 35.97 3.21 18.86
CA LEU A 301 36.42 4.57 19.22
C LEU A 301 35.47 5.21 20.25
N SER A 302 34.16 5.02 20.11
CA SER A 302 33.18 5.55 21.07
C SER A 302 33.32 4.86 22.45
N ARG A 303 33.56 3.54 22.49
CA ARG A 303 33.82 2.79 23.73
C ARG A 303 35.16 3.20 24.38
N ALA A 304 36.18 3.50 23.59
CA ALA A 304 37.46 4.00 24.07
C ALA A 304 37.35 5.38 24.68
N ALA A 305 36.54 6.28 24.05
CA ALA A 305 36.28 7.64 24.56
C ALA A 305 35.49 7.62 25.91
N ILE A 306 34.53 6.70 26.04
CA ILE A 306 33.75 6.50 27.28
C ILE A 306 34.68 5.99 28.41
N ARG A 307 35.61 5.05 28.13
CA ARG A 307 36.57 4.56 29.12
C ARG A 307 37.57 5.64 29.56
N ARG A 308 38.01 6.52 28.64
CA ARG A 308 38.89 7.67 29.00
C ARG A 308 38.14 8.72 29.87
N ARG A 309 36.84 8.99 29.61
CA ARG A 309 36.04 9.87 30.49
C ARG A 309 35.82 9.30 31.87
N ARG A 310 35.63 7.96 32.01
CA ARG A 310 35.51 7.29 33.34
C ARG A 310 36.83 7.29 34.12
N ARG A 311 38.00 7.16 33.47
CA ARG A 311 39.32 7.30 34.15
C ARG A 311 39.59 8.72 34.62
N ARG A 312 39.24 9.77 33.85
CA ARG A 312 39.42 11.16 34.28
C ARG A 312 38.53 11.56 35.45
N ARG A 313 37.35 10.97 35.62
CA ARG A 313 36.48 11.24 36.81
C ARG A 313 36.96 10.55 38.09
N ARG A 314 37.87 9.56 38.01
CA ARG A 314 38.44 8.90 39.19
C ARG A 314 39.70 9.58 39.79
N PHE A 315 40.24 10.56 39.10
CA PHE A 315 41.40 11.34 39.54
C PHE A 315 41.10 12.83 39.46
N SER A 316 40.11 13.30 40.23
CA SER A 316 39.91 14.73 40.50
C SER A 316 40.34 14.98 41.92
N PRO A 317 41.34 15.89 42.18
CA PRO A 317 41.91 16.12 43.50
C PRO A 317 41.02 16.88 44.47
N ASP A 318 39.80 17.29 44.09
CA ASP A 318 38.90 18.08 44.93
C ASP A 318 37.67 17.26 45.33
N SER A 319 37.85 16.31 46.25
CA SER A 319 36.75 15.72 47.01
C SER A 319 36.77 16.32 48.42
N PRO A 320 35.70 16.99 48.89
CA PRO A 320 35.60 17.46 50.25
C PRO A 320 35.58 16.26 51.22
N VAL A 321 36.40 16.33 52.24
CA VAL A 321 36.41 15.42 53.37
C VAL A 321 35.13 15.60 54.17
N GLU A 322 34.24 14.63 54.15
CA GLU A 322 33.10 14.59 55.09
C GLU A 322 33.61 14.32 56.51
N GLY A 323 33.43 15.32 57.38
CA GLY A 323 33.57 15.19 58.80
C GLY A 323 32.34 14.50 59.43
N PRO A 324 32.49 13.93 60.65
CA PRO A 324 31.47 13.08 61.26
C PRO A 324 30.24 13.87 61.70
N VAL A 325 29.03 13.33 61.39
CA VAL A 325 27.72 13.86 61.81
C VAL A 325 27.48 13.52 63.30
N PRO A 326 27.09 14.47 64.17
CA PRO A 326 26.62 14.18 65.51
C PRO A 326 25.18 13.63 65.48
N ARG A 327 24.96 12.57 66.25
CA ARG A 327 23.63 12.07 66.64
C ARG A 327 23.01 12.93 67.70
N GLY A 328 21.74 13.20 67.60
CA GLY A 328 20.91 13.54 68.75
C GLY A 328 19.74 14.48 68.47
N GLY A 329 18.55 14.05 68.84
CA GLY A 329 17.46 14.93 69.26
C GLY A 329 16.12 14.77 68.50
N SER A 330 15.29 13.87 68.99
CA SER A 330 13.82 13.84 68.85
C SER A 330 13.21 15.02 69.56
N VAL A 331 12.28 15.77 68.96
CA VAL A 331 11.14 16.38 69.63
C VAL A 331 9.96 16.42 68.67
N TYR A 332 8.93 15.70 69.05
CA TYR A 332 7.52 15.94 68.73
C TYR A 332 7.10 17.27 69.40
N ASP A 333 6.27 18.05 68.72
CA ASP A 333 4.99 18.54 69.22
C ASP A 333 4.50 19.72 68.37
N ASP A 334 3.18 19.72 68.26
CA ASP A 334 2.22 20.81 68.15
C ASP A 334 1.66 21.14 66.75
N ILE A 335 0.48 20.50 66.52
CA ILE A 335 -0.65 21.04 65.79
C ILE A 335 -1.41 22.02 66.71
N PRO A 336 -1.95 23.18 66.21
CA PRO A 336 -3.39 23.32 66.22
C PRO A 336 -4.02 23.99 64.99
N LEU A 337 -5.21 23.43 64.65
CA LEU A 337 -6.44 23.95 64.02
C LEU A 337 -6.36 24.64 62.66
#